data_0184a61547a2a0972a5c9a27922dc4a2
#
_entry.id   0184a61547a2a0972a5c9a27922dc4a2
#
_cell.length_a   1.000
_cell.length_b   1.000
_cell.length_c   1.000
_cell.angle_alpha   90.00
_cell.angle_beta   90.00
_cell.angle_gamma   90.00
#
_symmetry.space_group_name_H-M   'P 1'
#
loop_
_entity.id
_entity.type
_entity.pdbx_description
1 polymer ?
#
loop_
_entity_poly.entity_id
_entity_poly.type
_entity_poly.pdbx_seq_one_letter_code
_entity_poly.pdbx_strand_id
1 'polypeptide(L)'
;LDTRYHRSPLGQKSKPYSAVDDKTKTMLGEEQWQWLEKVVEKESDMIIIVSSIQVMATNHGFEKWHNFPHERLRLLSLLESQKKPVIILSGDRHRAGYYKNDSLIEITSSSMNKPPARTITAIWDTFFKESDELLVGEMYSKENYGTIEFNKESKVSIYLKDLNGDEIFSVQL
;
A
#
# COMPACT_ATOMS: atom_id res chain seq x y z
N LEU A 1 6.01 9.09 1.67
CA LEU A 1 7.06 8.52 2.55
C LEU A 1 8.22 8.02 1.72
N ASP A 2 9.43 8.35 2.13
CA ASP A 2 10.64 7.78 1.55
C ASP A 2 10.95 6.45 2.26
N THR A 3 10.67 5.34 1.59
CA THR A 3 10.92 3.99 2.08
C THR A 3 12.21 3.39 1.49
N ARG A 4 13.11 4.23 0.93
CA ARG A 4 14.34 3.79 0.28
C ARG A 4 15.60 4.35 0.92
N TYR A 5 15.67 5.66 1.13
CA TYR A 5 16.90 6.34 1.56
C TYR A 5 17.34 5.93 2.97
N HIS A 6 16.41 5.93 3.93
CA HIS A 6 16.71 5.63 5.33
C HIS A 6 16.50 4.17 5.70
N ARG A 7 15.93 3.38 4.81
CA ARG A 7 15.57 2.00 5.09
C ARG A 7 16.78 1.12 5.36
N SER A 8 16.73 0.38 6.45
CA SER A 8 17.71 -0.66 6.76
C SER A 8 17.75 -1.75 5.68
N PRO A 9 18.88 -2.44 5.50
CA PRO A 9 18.95 -3.58 4.59
C PRO A 9 17.92 -4.66 4.97
N LEU A 10 17.31 -5.27 3.95
CA LEU A 10 16.48 -6.46 4.12
C LEU A 10 17.33 -7.62 4.64
N GLY A 11 16.71 -8.55 5.38
CA GLY A 11 17.40 -9.69 5.96
C GLY A 11 17.98 -10.67 4.92
N GLN A 12 17.46 -10.64 3.69
CA GLN A 12 17.90 -11.50 2.59
C GLN A 12 18.37 -10.68 1.39
N LYS A 13 19.32 -11.25 0.62
CA LYS A 13 19.83 -10.63 -0.61
C LYS A 13 18.88 -10.75 -1.80
N SER A 14 17.94 -11.69 -1.76
CA SER A 14 17.02 -11.98 -2.85
C SER A 14 15.65 -12.42 -2.33
N LYS A 15 14.64 -12.33 -3.20
CA LYS A 15 13.27 -12.81 -2.93
C LYS A 15 13.23 -14.34 -2.69
N PRO A 16 12.27 -14.84 -1.90
CA PRO A 16 11.27 -14.08 -1.15
C PRO A 16 11.86 -13.37 0.06
N TYR A 17 11.39 -12.15 0.35
CA TYR A 17 11.80 -11.41 1.53
C TYR A 17 10.91 -11.77 2.72
N SER A 18 11.53 -12.18 3.81
CA SER A 18 10.86 -12.46 5.08
C SER A 18 10.88 -11.27 6.02
N ALA A 19 10.03 -11.30 7.04
CA ALA A 19 10.07 -10.34 8.12
C ALA A 19 11.41 -10.42 8.89
N VAL A 20 11.91 -9.27 9.29
CA VAL A 20 13.12 -9.11 10.10
C VAL A 20 12.70 -8.70 11.51
N ASP A 21 12.81 -9.62 12.45
CA ASP A 21 12.52 -9.34 13.87
C ASP A 21 13.75 -8.74 14.59
N ASP A 22 14.12 -7.55 14.15
CA ASP A 22 15.19 -6.75 14.72
C ASP A 22 14.72 -5.32 14.88
N LYS A 23 14.37 -4.93 16.08
CA LYS A 23 13.82 -3.61 16.42
C LYS A 23 14.79 -2.45 16.21
N THR A 24 16.06 -2.73 15.93
CA THR A 24 17.05 -1.71 15.56
C THR A 24 16.98 -1.33 14.07
N LYS A 25 16.28 -2.13 13.28
CA LYS A 25 16.05 -1.85 11.85
C LYS A 25 14.93 -0.83 11.68
N THR A 26 15.02 -0.02 10.64
CA THR A 26 14.02 1.00 10.37
C THR A 26 13.60 1.01 8.90
N MET A 27 12.37 1.45 8.65
CA MET A 27 11.86 1.76 7.32
C MET A 27 12.09 3.24 6.95
N LEU A 28 11.80 4.14 7.87
CA LEU A 28 11.82 5.58 7.61
C LEU A 28 13.02 6.31 8.21
N GLY A 29 13.68 5.73 9.22
CA GLY A 29 14.63 6.48 10.06
C GLY A 29 13.91 7.42 11.04
N GLU A 30 14.56 7.73 12.15
CA GLU A 30 13.91 8.48 13.24
C GLU A 30 13.53 9.93 12.84
N GLU A 31 14.35 10.58 12.00
CA GLU A 31 14.08 11.94 11.54
C GLU A 31 12.77 12.02 10.73
N GLN A 32 12.53 11.06 9.82
CA GLN A 32 11.29 11.01 9.04
C GLN A 32 10.09 10.60 9.91
N TRP A 33 10.29 9.74 10.92
CA TRP A 33 9.25 9.42 11.89
C TRP A 33 8.78 10.66 12.65
N GLN A 34 9.71 11.44 13.21
CA GLN A 34 9.37 12.67 13.94
C GLN A 34 8.65 13.70 13.06
N TRP A 35 9.04 13.77 11.79
CA TRP A 35 8.34 14.62 10.82
C TRP A 35 6.93 14.12 10.56
N LEU A 36 6.75 12.80 10.32
CA LEU A 36 5.46 12.20 10.01
C LEU A 36 4.48 12.38 11.19
N GLU A 37 4.89 12.08 12.41
CA GLU A 37 4.09 12.25 13.62
C GLU A 37 3.57 13.70 13.75
N LYS A 38 4.40 14.69 13.50
CA LYS A 38 4.00 16.10 13.51
C LYS A 38 3.06 16.49 12.36
N VAL A 39 3.23 15.86 11.19
CA VAL A 39 2.42 16.21 10.01
C VAL A 39 1.01 15.64 10.11
N VAL A 40 0.84 14.42 10.60
CA VAL A 40 -0.50 13.81 10.72
C VAL A 40 -1.38 14.48 11.79
N GLU A 41 -0.77 15.18 12.76
CA GLU A 41 -1.48 15.96 13.78
C GLU A 41 -2.06 17.30 13.26
N LYS A 42 -1.58 17.78 12.10
CA LYS A 42 -2.06 19.05 11.55
C LYS A 42 -3.55 18.99 11.25
N GLU A 43 -4.22 20.11 11.41
CA GLU A 43 -5.63 20.25 11.06
C GLU A 43 -5.84 19.99 9.55
N SER A 44 -6.74 19.07 9.25
CA SER A 44 -7.09 18.68 7.89
C SER A 44 -8.34 17.80 7.92
N ASP A 45 -9.09 17.76 6.83
CA ASP A 45 -10.29 16.94 6.70
C ASP A 45 -9.96 15.46 6.45
N MET A 46 -8.75 15.16 5.96
CA MET A 46 -8.31 13.83 5.57
C MET A 46 -6.78 13.74 5.57
N ILE A 47 -6.27 12.52 5.71
CA ILE A 47 -4.85 12.20 5.53
C ILE A 47 -4.72 11.25 4.32
N ILE A 48 -3.82 11.59 3.41
CA ILE A 48 -3.40 10.69 2.34
C ILE A 48 -1.92 10.36 2.54
N ILE A 49 -1.63 9.11 2.85
CA ILE A 49 -0.27 8.58 2.98
C ILE A 49 0.13 7.96 1.64
N VAL A 50 1.20 8.46 1.06
CA VAL A 50 1.80 7.87 -0.15
C VAL A 50 3.04 7.09 0.24
N SER A 51 3.06 5.80 -0.03
CA SER A 51 4.17 4.89 0.21
C SER A 51 4.59 4.22 -1.09
N SER A 52 5.88 4.11 -1.37
CA SER A 52 6.34 3.45 -2.59
C SER A 52 6.07 1.94 -2.60
N ILE A 53 5.91 1.31 -1.41
CA ILE A 53 5.64 -0.12 -1.22
C ILE A 53 4.43 -0.32 -0.32
N GLN A 54 3.82 -1.50 -0.38
CA GLN A 54 2.61 -1.82 0.37
C GLN A 54 2.82 -1.82 1.89
N VAL A 55 1.84 -1.24 2.59
CA VAL A 55 1.80 -1.13 4.06
C VAL A 55 0.99 -2.25 4.68
N MET A 56 -0.23 -2.51 4.18
CA MET A 56 -1.15 -3.45 4.80
C MET A 56 -0.86 -4.90 4.44
N ALA A 57 -0.32 -5.16 3.26
CA ALA A 57 -0.01 -6.51 2.79
C ALA A 57 1.04 -7.23 3.66
N THR A 58 0.83 -8.54 3.91
CA THR A 58 1.70 -9.38 4.74
C THR A 58 2.24 -10.63 4.02
N ASN A 59 1.47 -11.23 3.13
CA ASN A 59 1.71 -12.61 2.67
C ASN A 59 2.57 -12.81 1.43
N HIS A 60 2.84 -11.78 0.63
CA HIS A 60 3.67 -11.97 -0.57
C HIS A 60 5.18 -11.91 -0.27
N GLY A 61 5.99 -12.52 -1.13
CA GLY A 61 7.45 -12.58 -0.98
C GLY A 61 8.23 -11.36 -1.52
N PHE A 62 7.53 -10.25 -1.89
CA PHE A 62 8.16 -9.03 -2.38
C PHE A 62 8.41 -8.03 -1.24
N GLU A 63 9.07 -6.91 -1.56
CA GLU A 63 9.25 -5.81 -0.61
C GLU A 63 7.91 -5.25 -0.14
N LYS A 64 7.80 -5.01 1.16
CA LYS A 64 6.63 -4.44 1.83
C LYS A 64 6.99 -3.98 3.23
N TRP A 65 6.14 -3.20 3.86
CA TRP A 65 6.37 -2.76 5.24
C TRP A 65 6.47 -3.91 6.24
N HIS A 66 5.78 -5.02 5.98
CA HIS A 66 5.87 -6.21 6.83
C HIS A 66 7.27 -6.86 6.85
N ASN A 67 8.20 -6.44 6.00
CA ASN A 67 9.60 -6.84 6.16
C ASN A 67 10.23 -6.28 7.46
N PHE A 68 9.67 -5.20 8.02
CA PHE A 68 9.98 -4.67 9.35
C PHE A 68 8.68 -4.55 10.16
N PRO A 69 8.23 -5.64 10.82
CA PRO A 69 6.90 -5.69 11.43
C PRO A 69 6.65 -4.61 12.48
N HIS A 70 7.65 -4.27 13.28
CA HIS A 70 7.54 -3.22 14.30
C HIS A 70 7.37 -1.82 13.69
N GLU A 71 8.03 -1.52 12.56
CA GLU A 71 7.86 -0.27 11.82
C GLU A 71 6.48 -0.17 11.18
N ARG A 72 6.01 -1.29 10.59
CA ARG A 72 4.64 -1.39 10.07
C ARG A 72 3.61 -1.16 11.17
N LEU A 73 3.78 -1.81 12.32
CA LEU A 73 2.89 -1.65 13.46
C LEU A 73 2.88 -0.21 13.98
N ARG A 74 4.05 0.44 14.10
CA ARG A 74 4.17 1.86 14.46
C ARG A 74 3.36 2.74 13.52
N LEU A 75 3.49 2.53 12.19
CA LEU A 75 2.74 3.30 11.21
C LEU A 75 1.23 3.07 11.31
N LEU A 76 0.79 1.81 11.33
CA LEU A 76 -0.64 1.50 11.42
C LEU A 76 -1.25 2.09 12.70
N SER A 77 -0.60 1.92 13.87
CA SER A 77 -1.07 2.48 15.13
C SER A 77 -1.16 4.01 15.11
N LEU A 78 -0.18 4.69 14.50
CA LEU A 78 -0.20 6.14 14.32
C LEU A 78 -1.40 6.58 13.46
N LEU A 79 -1.66 5.87 12.36
CA LEU A 79 -2.74 6.21 11.44
C LEU A 79 -4.13 5.86 12.01
N GLU A 80 -4.26 4.73 12.68
CA GLU A 80 -5.50 4.29 13.34
C GLU A 80 -5.90 5.20 14.51
N SER A 81 -4.94 5.86 15.16
CA SER A 81 -5.21 6.84 16.20
C SER A 81 -5.82 8.15 15.71
N GLN A 82 -5.81 8.39 14.39
CA GLN A 82 -6.35 9.64 13.82
C GLN A 82 -7.88 9.62 13.81
N LYS A 83 -8.49 10.78 14.16
CA LYS A 83 -9.95 10.96 14.16
C LYS A 83 -10.55 11.26 12.79
N LYS A 84 -9.72 11.45 11.81
CA LYS A 84 -10.05 11.81 10.42
C LYS A 84 -9.81 10.63 9.48
N PRO A 85 -10.49 10.55 8.33
CA PRO A 85 -10.27 9.50 7.36
C PRO A 85 -8.81 9.44 6.91
N VAL A 86 -8.26 8.23 6.81
CA VAL A 86 -6.89 7.98 6.32
C VAL A 86 -6.94 7.03 5.14
N ILE A 87 -6.29 7.43 4.06
CA ILE A 87 -6.10 6.63 2.84
C ILE A 87 -4.61 6.39 2.65
N ILE A 88 -4.24 5.15 2.37
CA ILE A 88 -2.88 4.78 1.98
C ILE A 88 -2.87 4.49 0.48
N LEU A 89 -1.95 5.13 -0.24
CA LEU A 89 -1.69 4.87 -1.65
C LEU A 89 -0.32 4.20 -1.78
N SER A 90 -0.27 3.07 -2.48
CA SER A 90 0.98 2.33 -2.64
C SER A 90 1.22 1.83 -4.05
N GLY A 91 2.43 1.32 -4.30
CA GLY A 91 2.89 0.87 -5.60
C GLY A 91 3.83 -0.34 -5.55
N ASP A 92 4.77 -0.40 -6.52
CA ASP A 92 5.86 -1.39 -6.67
C ASP A 92 5.43 -2.84 -6.95
N ARG A 93 4.15 -3.14 -6.98
CA ARG A 93 3.63 -4.51 -7.15
C ARG A 93 3.41 -4.93 -8.61
N HIS A 94 3.44 -3.98 -9.54
CA HIS A 94 3.03 -4.19 -10.94
C HIS A 94 1.61 -4.77 -11.06
N ARG A 95 0.76 -4.49 -10.09
CA ARG A 95 -0.64 -4.92 -9.96
C ARG A 95 -1.45 -3.83 -9.28
N ALA A 96 -2.77 -3.97 -9.29
CA ALA A 96 -3.65 -3.19 -8.45
C ALA A 96 -4.33 -4.07 -7.40
N GLY A 97 -4.63 -3.49 -6.26
CA GLY A 97 -5.34 -4.18 -5.16
C GLY A 97 -5.91 -3.20 -4.15
N TYR A 98 -6.91 -3.66 -3.44
CA TYR A 98 -7.56 -2.94 -2.38
C TYR A 98 -7.44 -3.72 -1.07
N TYR A 99 -6.89 -3.08 -0.06
CA TYR A 99 -6.74 -3.63 1.28
C TYR A 99 -7.52 -2.79 2.27
N LYS A 100 -8.15 -3.44 3.24
CA LYS A 100 -8.98 -2.76 4.23
C LYS A 100 -8.93 -3.49 5.57
N ASN A 101 -8.88 -2.72 6.66
CA ASN A 101 -9.29 -3.14 8.00
C ASN A 101 -10.42 -2.23 8.49
N ASP A 102 -10.74 -2.27 9.78
CA ASP A 102 -11.85 -1.49 10.36
C ASP A 102 -11.65 0.03 10.23
N SER A 103 -10.42 0.52 10.18
CA SER A 103 -10.07 1.94 10.29
C SER A 103 -9.35 2.50 9.07
N LEU A 104 -8.61 1.66 8.32
CA LEU A 104 -7.72 2.09 7.25
C LEU A 104 -8.04 1.41 5.94
N ILE A 105 -7.77 2.11 4.85
CA ILE A 105 -7.78 1.55 3.50
C ILE A 105 -6.44 1.80 2.82
N GLU A 106 -5.99 0.83 2.04
CA GLU A 106 -4.85 0.97 1.15
C GLU A 106 -5.24 0.61 -0.28
N ILE A 107 -4.95 1.51 -1.20
CA ILE A 107 -5.10 1.30 -2.64
C ILE A 107 -3.70 1.15 -3.24
N THR A 108 -3.42 -0.01 -3.78
CA THR A 108 -2.23 -0.24 -4.61
C THR A 108 -2.59 -0.07 -6.07
N SER A 109 -1.87 0.78 -6.80
CA SER A 109 -1.99 0.92 -8.25
C SER A 109 -0.61 1.18 -8.83
N SER A 110 -0.04 0.21 -9.56
CA SER A 110 1.37 0.27 -9.95
C SER A 110 1.70 -0.40 -11.27
N SER A 111 0.77 -0.34 -12.23
CA SER A 111 0.92 -1.06 -13.50
C SER A 111 0.45 -0.28 -14.72
N MET A 112 0.63 1.04 -14.74
CA MET A 112 0.20 1.84 -15.89
C MET A 112 0.90 1.42 -17.20
N ASN A 113 2.18 1.07 -17.16
CA ASN A 113 2.99 0.78 -18.34
C ASN A 113 3.76 -0.54 -18.28
N LYS A 114 3.74 -1.25 -17.16
CA LYS A 114 4.53 -2.47 -16.98
C LYS A 114 3.79 -3.49 -16.11
N PRO A 115 2.72 -4.11 -16.61
CA PRO A 115 2.10 -5.23 -15.91
C PRO A 115 3.04 -6.44 -15.88
N PRO A 116 2.80 -7.41 -15.01
CA PRO A 116 3.51 -8.69 -15.06
C PRO A 116 3.33 -9.34 -16.43
N ALA A 117 4.32 -10.12 -16.89
CA ALA A 117 4.26 -10.77 -18.19
C ALA A 117 3.01 -11.66 -18.28
N ARG A 118 2.18 -11.46 -19.31
CA ARG A 118 0.85 -12.11 -19.49
C ARG A 118 0.90 -13.65 -19.38
N THR A 119 1.94 -14.27 -19.87
CA THR A 119 2.11 -15.74 -19.80
C THR A 119 2.40 -16.23 -18.39
N ILE A 120 3.20 -15.48 -17.64
CA ILE A 120 3.55 -15.80 -16.25
C ILE A 120 2.36 -15.51 -15.34
N THR A 121 1.65 -14.40 -15.55
CA THR A 121 0.49 -14.02 -14.73
C THR A 121 -0.66 -14.99 -14.88
N ALA A 122 -0.99 -15.44 -16.08
CA ALA A 122 -2.09 -16.39 -16.28
C ALA A 122 -1.86 -17.69 -15.50
N ILE A 123 -0.62 -18.18 -15.47
CA ILE A 123 -0.23 -19.38 -14.71
C ILE A 123 -0.25 -19.09 -13.20
N TRP A 124 0.36 -17.97 -12.78
CA TRP A 124 0.44 -17.62 -11.36
C TRP A 124 -0.93 -17.27 -10.76
N ASP A 125 -1.76 -16.50 -11.47
CA ASP A 125 -3.09 -16.13 -10.98
C ASP A 125 -4.05 -17.32 -10.95
N THR A 126 -3.80 -18.35 -11.78
CA THR A 126 -4.60 -19.60 -11.77
C THR A 126 -4.19 -20.54 -10.62
N PHE A 127 -2.89 -20.68 -10.37
CA PHE A 127 -2.37 -21.69 -9.42
C PHE A 127 -1.91 -21.12 -8.09
N PHE A 128 -1.58 -19.82 -8.03
CA PHE A 128 -1.02 -19.16 -6.86
C PHE A 128 -1.71 -17.81 -6.62
N LYS A 129 -3.05 -17.85 -6.44
CA LYS A 129 -3.79 -16.65 -6.05
C LYS A 129 -3.12 -16.02 -4.84
N GLU A 130 -2.72 -14.76 -4.99
CA GLU A 130 -2.26 -13.99 -3.85
C GLU A 130 -3.43 -13.84 -2.89
N SER A 131 -3.29 -14.41 -1.70
CA SER A 131 -4.24 -14.26 -0.60
C SER A 131 -3.57 -13.48 0.52
N ASP A 132 -4.26 -12.50 1.02
CA ASP A 132 -3.88 -11.75 2.21
C ASP A 132 -5.13 -11.49 3.02
N GLU A 133 -5.01 -11.50 4.34
CA GLU A 133 -6.15 -11.36 5.25
C GLU A 133 -6.91 -10.05 5.05
N LEU A 134 -6.19 -8.99 4.71
CA LEU A 134 -6.74 -7.65 4.51
C LEU A 134 -7.06 -7.32 3.04
N LEU A 135 -6.73 -8.22 2.10
CA LEU A 135 -7.05 -8.03 0.69
C LEU A 135 -8.54 -8.22 0.43
N VAL A 136 -9.19 -7.21 -0.11
CA VAL A 136 -10.60 -7.27 -0.51
C VAL A 136 -10.69 -7.67 -1.99
N GLY A 137 -11.27 -8.83 -2.25
CA GLY A 137 -11.35 -9.38 -3.60
C GLY A 137 -10.04 -9.98 -4.09
N GLU A 138 -9.64 -9.66 -5.30
CA GLU A 138 -8.46 -10.21 -5.96
C GLU A 138 -7.54 -9.10 -6.47
N MET A 139 -6.24 -9.41 -6.59
CA MET A 139 -5.29 -8.50 -7.23
C MET A 139 -5.55 -8.45 -8.74
N TYR A 140 -5.58 -7.25 -9.30
CA TYR A 140 -5.71 -7.02 -10.75
C TYR A 140 -4.32 -6.91 -11.39
N SER A 141 -4.03 -7.77 -12.35
CA SER A 141 -2.68 -8.00 -12.89
C SER A 141 -2.45 -7.40 -14.28
N LYS A 142 -3.41 -6.63 -14.81
CA LYS A 142 -3.25 -5.93 -16.09
C LYS A 142 -2.88 -4.47 -15.86
N GLU A 143 -2.73 -3.72 -16.95
CA GLU A 143 -2.49 -2.29 -16.93
C GLU A 143 -3.60 -1.58 -16.17
N ASN A 144 -3.22 -0.66 -15.28
CA ASN A 144 -4.15 0.02 -14.39
C ASN A 144 -3.61 1.37 -13.91
N TYR A 145 -4.54 2.23 -13.49
CA TYR A 145 -4.25 3.47 -12.78
C TYR A 145 -5.34 3.77 -11.76
N GLY A 146 -5.00 4.59 -10.77
CA GLY A 146 -5.94 5.06 -9.75
C GLY A 146 -6.31 6.52 -9.93
N THR A 147 -7.56 6.89 -9.60
CA THR A 147 -8.01 8.28 -9.50
C THR A 147 -8.69 8.52 -8.16
N ILE A 148 -8.50 9.73 -7.62
CA ILE A 148 -9.22 10.20 -6.44
C ILE A 148 -10.01 11.42 -6.86
N GLU A 149 -11.31 11.40 -6.63
CA GLU A 149 -12.24 12.48 -6.98
C GLU A 149 -12.83 13.06 -5.69
N PHE A 150 -12.71 14.38 -5.56
CA PHE A 150 -13.30 15.16 -4.46
C PHE A 150 -14.53 15.89 -5.01
N ASN A 151 -15.69 15.65 -4.43
CA ASN A 151 -16.87 16.39 -4.80
C ASN A 151 -17.11 17.61 -3.88
N LYS A 152 -18.07 18.45 -4.26
CA LYS A 152 -18.41 19.66 -3.50
C LYS A 152 -19.02 19.37 -2.11
N GLU A 153 -19.48 18.15 -1.86
CA GLU A 153 -20.07 17.70 -0.60
C GLU A 153 -19.04 17.06 0.31
N SER A 154 -17.74 17.25 0.04
CA SER A 154 -16.60 16.67 0.78
C SER A 154 -16.58 15.13 0.75
N LYS A 155 -17.30 14.48 -0.17
CA LYS A 155 -17.20 13.05 -0.38
C LYS A 155 -16.01 12.75 -1.27
N VAL A 156 -15.31 11.69 -0.94
CA VAL A 156 -14.13 11.22 -1.66
C VAL A 156 -14.46 9.90 -2.32
N SER A 157 -14.27 9.83 -3.62
CA SER A 157 -14.40 8.60 -4.39
C SER A 157 -13.04 8.20 -4.95
N ILE A 158 -12.67 6.95 -4.76
CA ILE A 158 -11.41 6.40 -5.26
C ILE A 158 -11.75 5.31 -6.25
N TYR A 159 -11.13 5.36 -7.42
CA TYR A 159 -11.33 4.38 -8.48
C TYR A 159 -10.00 3.75 -8.87
N LEU A 160 -10.01 2.45 -9.08
CA LEU A 160 -9.02 1.74 -9.88
C LEU A 160 -9.61 1.50 -11.26
N LYS A 161 -8.90 1.89 -12.30
CA LYS A 161 -9.35 1.85 -13.69
C LYS A 161 -8.36 1.10 -14.56
N ASP A 162 -8.84 0.46 -15.61
CA ASP A 162 -8.01 -0.09 -16.67
C ASP A 162 -7.59 1.01 -17.68
N LEU A 163 -6.82 0.66 -18.71
CA LEU A 163 -6.37 1.63 -19.73
C LEU A 163 -7.50 2.22 -20.58
N ASN A 164 -8.67 1.59 -20.65
CA ASN A 164 -9.83 2.12 -21.36
C ASN A 164 -10.60 3.11 -20.50
N GLY A 165 -10.28 3.21 -19.20
CA GLY A 165 -11.02 3.99 -18.23
C GLY A 165 -12.16 3.21 -17.56
N ASP A 166 -12.29 1.93 -17.84
CA ASP A 166 -13.30 1.08 -17.22
C ASP A 166 -12.96 0.83 -15.75
N GLU A 167 -13.98 0.90 -14.91
CA GLU A 167 -13.84 0.72 -13.48
C GLU A 167 -13.56 -0.76 -13.14
N ILE A 168 -12.44 -1.01 -12.47
CA ILE A 168 -12.08 -2.32 -11.91
C ILE A 168 -12.65 -2.42 -10.49
N PHE A 169 -12.54 -1.34 -9.75
CA PHE A 169 -12.93 -1.24 -8.36
C PHE A 169 -13.16 0.22 -7.97
N SER A 170 -14.12 0.46 -7.07
CA SER A 170 -14.31 1.79 -6.45
C SER A 170 -14.64 1.69 -4.97
N VAL A 171 -14.31 2.74 -4.25
CA VAL A 171 -14.69 2.97 -2.86
C VAL A 171 -15.06 4.43 -2.65
N GLN A 172 -16.10 4.67 -1.87
CA GLN A 172 -16.56 5.99 -1.46
C GLN A 172 -16.40 6.15 0.05
N LEU A 173 -15.88 7.31 0.47
CA LEU A 173 -15.65 7.70 1.86
C LEU A 173 -16.51 8.91 2.22
#